data_93f3a716e11d1cb6bde54576eb9575a4
#
_entry.id   93f3a716e11d1cb6bde54576eb9575a4
#
_cell.length_a   1.000
_cell.length_b   1.000
_cell.length_c   1.000
_cell.angle_alpha   90.00
_cell.angle_beta   90.00
_cell.angle_gamma   90.00
#
_symmetry.space_group_name_H-M   'P 1'
#
loop_
_entity.id
_entity.type
_entity.pdbx_description
1 polymer ?
#
loop_
_entity_poly.entity_id
_entity_poly.type
_entity_poly.pdbx_seq_one_letter_code
_entity_poly.pdbx_strand_id
1 'polypeptide(L)'
;MVHTLPGRSTVVSTIERKAVFDAQAVAATMHALAVRIAVPLMGKSEITAMVEANKDFAAAFSTADAASAMRADDEFHQVAVDASRNEVIPGVLEQVTPVLRRLEFLRFSSLTGRQSIAQHKRIISLCRRGDAAAAAEATQHNWETLSLLLDAEAL
;
A
#
# COMPACT_ATOMS: atom_id res chain seq x y z
N MET A 1 21.42 2.99 -8.81
CA MET A 1 21.77 3.18 -10.23
C MET A 1 21.56 1.86 -10.94
N VAL A 2 20.69 1.81 -11.93
CA VAL A 2 20.41 0.59 -12.71
C VAL A 2 21.29 0.62 -13.94
N HIS A 3 22.22 -0.33 -14.06
CA HIS A 3 23.00 -0.54 -15.28
C HIS A 3 22.28 -1.60 -16.12
N THR A 4 21.66 -1.20 -17.22
CA THR A 4 21.14 -2.12 -18.23
C THR A 4 22.25 -2.42 -19.24
N LEU A 5 22.75 -3.65 -19.23
CA LEU A 5 23.53 -4.17 -20.34
C LEU A 5 22.58 -4.84 -21.33
N PRO A 6 22.73 -4.61 -22.66
CA PRO A 6 21.88 -5.25 -23.66
C PRO A 6 21.96 -6.77 -23.53
N GLY A 7 20.79 -7.43 -23.38
CA GLY A 7 20.68 -8.89 -23.36
C GLY A 7 20.73 -9.56 -21.97
N ARG A 8 20.72 -8.82 -20.86
CA ARG A 8 20.64 -9.40 -19.51
C ARG A 8 19.38 -8.97 -18.79
N SER A 9 18.67 -9.94 -18.19
CA SER A 9 17.59 -9.66 -17.24
C SER A 9 18.13 -8.84 -16.06
N THR A 10 17.37 -7.80 -15.66
CA THR A 10 17.71 -6.99 -14.49
C THR A 10 17.51 -7.85 -13.24
N VAL A 11 18.62 -8.34 -12.67
CA VAL A 11 18.58 -9.06 -11.38
C VAL A 11 18.59 -8.02 -10.27
N VAL A 12 17.56 -8.06 -9.40
CA VAL A 12 17.53 -7.25 -8.18
C VAL A 12 18.62 -7.76 -7.25
N SER A 13 19.54 -6.91 -6.82
CA SER A 13 20.61 -7.30 -5.91
C SER A 13 20.06 -7.68 -4.53
N THR A 14 20.80 -8.53 -3.77
CA THR A 14 20.45 -8.89 -2.38
C THR A 14 20.35 -7.67 -1.45
N ILE A 15 21.16 -6.64 -1.69
CA ILE A 15 21.13 -5.37 -0.93
C ILE A 15 19.84 -4.62 -1.22
N GLU A 16 19.43 -4.56 -2.49
CA GLU A 16 18.18 -3.92 -2.89
C GLU A 16 16.97 -4.66 -2.32
N ARG A 17 16.98 -5.99 -2.30
CA ARG A 17 15.94 -6.80 -1.68
C ARG A 17 15.81 -6.51 -0.19
N LYS A 18 16.92 -6.49 0.54
CA LYS A 18 16.91 -6.15 1.96
C LYS A 18 16.35 -4.74 2.20
N ALA A 19 16.79 -3.77 1.43
CA ALA A 19 16.29 -2.39 1.54
C ALA A 19 14.77 -2.31 1.31
N VAL A 20 14.23 -3.07 0.36
CA VAL A 20 12.80 -3.15 0.09
C VAL A 20 12.05 -3.81 1.25
N PHE A 21 12.55 -4.91 1.81
CA PHE A 21 11.95 -5.55 2.99
C PHE A 21 11.94 -4.62 4.20
N ASP A 22 13.04 -3.92 4.46
CA ASP A 22 13.15 -2.97 5.56
C ASP A 22 12.16 -1.81 5.36
N ALA A 23 12.09 -1.25 4.17
CA ALA A 23 11.16 -0.17 3.83
C ALA A 23 9.68 -0.62 3.94
N GLN A 24 9.38 -1.84 3.51
CA GLN A 24 8.03 -2.41 3.61
C GLN A 24 7.60 -2.59 5.07
N ALA A 25 8.47 -3.11 5.93
CA ALA A 25 8.16 -3.29 7.34
C ALA A 25 7.83 -1.95 8.02
N VAL A 26 8.58 -0.90 7.68
CA VAL A 26 8.33 0.45 8.19
C VAL A 26 7.02 1.00 7.62
N ALA A 27 6.77 0.89 6.32
CA ALA A 27 5.53 1.35 5.70
C ALA A 27 4.30 0.65 6.29
N ALA A 28 4.34 -0.68 6.43
CA ALA A 28 3.27 -1.47 7.03
C ALA A 28 2.95 -1.00 8.45
N THR A 29 3.98 -0.77 9.26
CA THR A 29 3.84 -0.30 10.65
C THR A 29 3.28 1.12 10.72
N MET A 30 3.75 2.04 9.86
CA MET A 30 3.29 3.43 9.85
C MET A 30 1.85 3.55 9.36
N HIS A 31 1.47 2.83 8.33
CA HIS A 31 0.07 2.82 7.87
C HIS A 31 -0.87 2.17 8.89
N ALA A 32 -0.46 1.10 9.54
CA ALA A 32 -1.22 0.49 10.63
C ALA A 32 -1.39 1.46 11.82
N LEU A 33 -0.34 2.17 12.20
CA LEU A 33 -0.40 3.19 13.24
C LEU A 33 -1.35 4.32 12.86
N ALA A 34 -1.27 4.82 11.63
CA ALA A 34 -2.15 5.86 11.13
C ALA A 34 -3.63 5.45 11.24
N VAL A 35 -3.97 4.24 10.80
CA VAL A 35 -5.35 3.69 10.89
C VAL A 35 -5.78 3.57 12.35
N ARG A 36 -4.93 3.05 13.23
CA ARG A 36 -5.24 2.90 14.65
C ARG A 36 -5.60 4.23 15.31
N ILE A 37 -4.84 5.29 14.99
CA ILE A 37 -5.09 6.64 15.51
C ILE A 37 -6.33 7.25 14.84
N ALA A 38 -6.48 7.06 13.53
CA ALA A 38 -7.51 7.69 12.72
C ALA A 38 -8.93 7.18 13.00
N VAL A 39 -9.10 5.87 13.20
CA VAL A 39 -10.44 5.25 13.31
C VAL A 39 -11.35 5.95 14.33
N PRO A 40 -10.91 6.27 15.55
CA PRO A 40 -11.76 7.02 16.49
C PRO A 40 -12.11 8.44 16.03
N LEU A 41 -11.36 9.00 15.07
CA LEU A 41 -11.52 10.36 14.56
C LEU A 41 -12.26 10.42 13.23
N MET A 42 -12.44 9.28 12.55
CA MET A 42 -13.08 9.19 11.24
C MET A 42 -14.58 9.46 11.32
N GLY A 43 -15.07 10.26 10.36
CA GLY A 43 -16.49 10.46 10.09
C GLY A 43 -16.89 9.88 8.73
N LYS A 44 -18.09 10.24 8.29
CA LYS A 44 -18.63 9.78 6.99
C LYS A 44 -17.77 10.21 5.81
N SER A 45 -17.17 11.40 5.86
CA SER A 45 -16.35 11.94 4.76
C SER A 45 -15.10 11.09 4.51
N GLU A 46 -14.42 10.65 5.55
CA GLU A 46 -13.23 9.80 5.44
C GLU A 46 -13.59 8.42 4.89
N ILE A 47 -14.66 7.82 5.40
CA ILE A 47 -15.15 6.52 4.91
C ILE A 47 -15.56 6.61 3.44
N THR A 48 -16.28 7.67 3.05
CA THR A 48 -16.65 7.90 1.66
C THR A 48 -15.43 8.05 0.76
N ALA A 49 -14.41 8.82 1.19
CA ALA A 49 -13.16 8.97 0.46
C ALA A 49 -12.44 7.63 0.25
N MET A 50 -12.39 6.78 1.26
CA MET A 50 -11.81 5.42 1.13
C MET A 50 -12.60 4.55 0.15
N VAL A 51 -13.92 4.60 0.19
CA VAL A 51 -14.79 3.86 -0.74
C VAL A 51 -14.56 4.29 -2.18
N GLU A 52 -14.53 5.60 -2.44
CA GLU A 52 -14.30 6.14 -3.78
C GLU A 52 -12.89 5.81 -4.29
N ALA A 53 -11.86 5.95 -3.46
CA ALA A 53 -10.50 5.55 -3.83
C ALA A 53 -10.41 4.07 -4.20
N ASN A 54 -11.10 3.18 -3.47
CA ASN A 54 -11.11 1.75 -3.80
C ASN A 54 -11.91 1.44 -5.07
N LYS A 55 -12.94 2.22 -5.40
CA LYS A 55 -13.64 2.11 -6.70
C LYS A 55 -12.72 2.50 -7.85
N ASP A 56 -11.99 3.60 -7.72
CA ASP A 56 -11.04 4.06 -8.73
C ASP A 56 -9.90 3.04 -8.90
N PHE A 57 -9.43 2.45 -7.80
CA PHE A 57 -8.47 1.37 -7.82
C PHE A 57 -8.97 0.14 -8.60
N ALA A 58 -10.19 -0.31 -8.33
CA ALA A 58 -10.80 -1.43 -9.06
C ALA A 58 -11.01 -1.11 -10.55
N ALA A 59 -11.42 0.11 -10.88
CA ALA A 59 -11.58 0.57 -12.25
C ALA A 59 -10.24 0.57 -13.01
N ALA A 60 -9.16 1.00 -12.37
CA ALA A 60 -7.82 0.98 -12.95
C ALA A 60 -7.34 -0.45 -13.26
N PHE A 61 -7.66 -1.41 -12.40
CA PHE A 61 -7.39 -2.83 -12.65
C PHE A 61 -8.16 -3.36 -13.86
N SER A 62 -9.41 -2.97 -14.05
CA SER A 62 -10.23 -3.42 -15.17
C SER A 62 -9.70 -2.96 -16.52
N THR A 63 -8.94 -1.86 -16.55
CA THR A 63 -8.31 -1.30 -17.75
C THR A 63 -6.81 -1.57 -17.84
N ALA A 64 -6.26 -2.37 -16.93
CA ALA A 64 -4.83 -2.67 -16.82
C ALA A 64 -3.93 -1.43 -16.70
N ASP A 65 -4.42 -0.38 -16.06
CA ASP A 65 -3.70 0.88 -15.83
C ASP A 65 -3.03 0.89 -14.46
N ALA A 66 -1.80 0.34 -14.39
CA ALA A 66 -1.03 0.24 -13.16
C ALA A 66 -0.72 1.60 -12.52
N ALA A 67 -0.47 2.63 -13.32
CA ALA A 67 -0.20 3.98 -12.82
C ALA A 67 -1.42 4.59 -12.12
N SER A 68 -2.61 4.43 -12.71
CA SER A 68 -3.86 4.87 -12.08
C SER A 68 -4.20 4.04 -10.83
N ALA A 69 -3.90 2.73 -10.84
CA ALA A 69 -4.07 1.88 -9.67
C ALA A 69 -3.18 2.35 -8.51
N MET A 70 -1.91 2.68 -8.78
CA MET A 70 -1.00 3.21 -7.75
C MET A 70 -1.51 4.51 -7.14
N ARG A 71 -2.01 5.43 -7.97
CA ARG A 71 -2.57 6.69 -7.46
C ARG A 71 -3.78 6.45 -6.57
N ALA A 72 -4.68 5.59 -6.99
CA ALA A 72 -5.88 5.27 -6.21
C ALA A 72 -5.55 4.55 -4.89
N ASP A 73 -4.54 3.67 -4.90
CA ASP A 73 -4.02 3.03 -3.69
C ASP A 73 -3.42 4.05 -2.72
N ASP A 74 -2.63 4.99 -3.24
CA ASP A 74 -2.09 6.09 -2.45
C ASP A 74 -3.20 6.94 -1.82
N GLU A 75 -4.21 7.30 -2.59
CA GLU A 75 -5.37 8.07 -2.11
C GLU A 75 -6.11 7.31 -1.01
N PHE A 76 -6.31 6.01 -1.17
CA PHE A 76 -6.95 5.16 -0.18
C PHE A 76 -6.22 5.20 1.17
N HIS A 77 -4.91 4.97 1.16
CA HIS A 77 -4.10 4.94 2.38
C HIS A 77 -3.87 6.34 2.97
N GLN A 78 -3.85 7.37 2.14
CA GLN A 78 -3.65 8.75 2.58
C GLN A 78 -4.79 9.25 3.45
N VAL A 79 -6.02 8.77 3.25
CA VAL A 79 -7.17 9.14 4.09
C VAL A 79 -6.88 8.91 5.57
N ALA A 80 -6.37 7.74 5.93
CA ALA A 80 -6.05 7.43 7.33
C ALA A 80 -4.85 8.24 7.84
N VAL A 81 -3.84 8.45 7.01
CA VAL A 81 -2.67 9.27 7.37
C VAL A 81 -3.11 10.69 7.73
N ASP A 82 -3.95 11.31 6.89
CA ASP A 82 -4.47 12.66 7.13
C ASP A 82 -5.39 12.70 8.36
N ALA A 83 -6.30 11.75 8.47
CA ALA A 83 -7.25 11.66 9.58
C ALA A 83 -6.57 11.38 10.93
N SER A 84 -5.41 10.74 10.94
CA SER A 84 -4.63 10.49 12.15
C SER A 84 -4.12 11.79 12.81
N ARG A 85 -3.98 12.86 12.03
CA ARG A 85 -3.39 14.14 12.47
C ARG A 85 -2.00 13.99 13.09
N ASN A 86 -1.33 12.88 12.85
CA ASN A 86 0.04 12.65 13.30
C ASN A 86 1.02 13.29 12.31
N GLU A 87 1.72 14.33 12.75
CA GLU A 87 2.60 15.12 11.88
C GLU A 87 3.92 14.40 11.55
N VAL A 88 4.26 13.34 12.25
CA VAL A 88 5.51 12.59 12.05
C VAL A 88 5.37 11.50 10.99
N ILE A 89 4.22 10.82 10.93
CA ILE A 89 3.98 9.71 10.01
C ILE A 89 4.27 10.08 8.55
N PRO A 90 3.78 11.22 8.01
CA PRO A 90 4.04 11.58 6.61
C PRO A 90 5.53 11.65 6.28
N GLY A 91 6.35 12.24 7.15
CA GLY A 91 7.79 12.35 6.93
C GLY A 91 8.51 11.00 6.89
N VAL A 92 8.09 10.05 7.71
CA VAL A 92 8.63 8.68 7.68
C VAL A 92 8.23 7.98 6.39
N LEU A 93 6.97 8.09 5.97
CA LEU A 93 6.49 7.48 4.73
C LEU A 93 7.17 8.06 3.50
N GLU A 94 7.45 9.35 3.46
CA GLU A 94 8.21 10.00 2.36
C GLU A 94 9.60 9.39 2.16
N GLN A 95 10.23 8.89 3.22
CA GLN A 95 11.54 8.26 3.14
C GLN A 95 11.48 6.84 2.57
N VAL A 96 10.44 6.08 2.85
CA VAL A 96 10.35 4.66 2.48
C VAL A 96 9.57 4.42 1.19
N THR A 97 8.61 5.28 0.86
CA THR A 97 7.75 5.13 -0.31
C THR A 97 8.53 5.02 -1.63
N PRO A 98 9.55 5.85 -1.92
CA PRO A 98 10.30 5.73 -3.18
C PRO A 98 10.95 4.37 -3.38
N VAL A 99 11.38 3.71 -2.30
CA VAL A 99 11.98 2.36 -2.34
C VAL A 99 10.97 1.32 -2.77
N LEU A 100 9.68 1.52 -2.44
CA LEU A 100 8.61 0.56 -2.69
C LEU A 100 7.91 0.73 -4.04
N ARG A 101 8.05 1.89 -4.70
CA ARG A 101 7.29 2.24 -5.92
C ARG A 101 7.41 1.22 -7.04
N ARG A 102 8.61 0.70 -7.28
CA ARG A 102 8.81 -0.33 -8.32
C ARG A 102 8.06 -1.61 -8.00
N LEU A 103 8.08 -2.04 -6.74
CA LEU A 103 7.38 -3.25 -6.31
C LEU A 103 5.87 -3.06 -6.38
N GLU A 104 5.36 -1.90 -5.98
CA GLU A 104 3.94 -1.55 -6.11
C GLU A 104 3.49 -1.57 -7.57
N PHE A 105 4.30 -0.99 -8.47
CA PHE A 105 4.00 -1.01 -9.90
C PHE A 105 3.90 -2.43 -10.45
N LEU A 106 4.85 -3.30 -10.08
CA LEU A 106 4.82 -4.71 -10.47
C LEU A 106 3.59 -5.42 -9.92
N ARG A 107 3.22 -5.17 -8.67
CA ARG A 107 2.03 -5.73 -8.05
C ARG A 107 0.76 -5.35 -8.80
N PHE A 108 0.61 -4.07 -9.12
CA PHE A 108 -0.59 -3.57 -9.79
C PHE A 108 -0.64 -3.87 -11.28
N SER A 109 0.48 -4.33 -11.85
CA SER A 109 0.55 -4.89 -13.21
C SER A 109 0.21 -6.38 -13.26
N SER A 110 -0.03 -7.03 -12.12
CA SER A 110 -0.25 -8.47 -12.00
C SER A 110 -1.64 -8.79 -11.43
N LEU A 111 -2.08 -10.06 -11.61
CA LEU A 111 -3.34 -10.54 -11.05
C LEU A 111 -3.37 -10.52 -9.51
N THR A 112 -2.21 -10.60 -8.86
CA THR A 112 -2.10 -10.57 -7.40
C THR A 112 -2.56 -9.24 -6.81
N GLY A 113 -2.45 -8.13 -7.55
CA GLY A 113 -2.97 -6.82 -7.13
C GLY A 113 -4.47 -6.78 -6.90
N ARG A 114 -5.25 -7.66 -7.53
CA ARG A 114 -6.71 -7.74 -7.33
C ARG A 114 -7.10 -8.08 -5.89
N GLN A 115 -6.26 -8.78 -5.16
CA GLN A 115 -6.50 -9.08 -3.74
C GLN A 115 -6.60 -7.81 -2.90
N SER A 116 -5.91 -6.75 -3.29
CA SER A 116 -5.97 -5.47 -2.60
C SER A 116 -7.37 -4.85 -2.62
N ILE A 117 -8.17 -5.08 -3.66
CA ILE A 117 -9.56 -4.59 -3.71
C ILE A 117 -10.37 -5.15 -2.53
N ALA A 118 -10.28 -6.45 -2.30
CA ALA A 118 -10.97 -7.11 -1.18
C ALA A 118 -10.38 -6.71 0.18
N GLN A 119 -9.06 -6.57 0.25
CA GLN A 119 -8.38 -6.12 1.47
C GLN A 119 -8.81 -4.70 1.86
N HIS A 120 -8.89 -3.77 0.90
CA HIS A 120 -9.40 -2.42 1.12
C HIS A 120 -10.86 -2.43 1.60
N LYS A 121 -11.73 -3.26 1.01
CA LYS A 121 -13.11 -3.42 1.49
C LYS A 121 -13.18 -3.87 2.93
N ARG A 122 -12.32 -4.81 3.33
CA ARG A 122 -12.21 -5.27 4.71
C ARG A 122 -11.78 -4.14 5.66
N ILE A 123 -10.77 -3.37 5.28
CA ILE A 123 -10.30 -2.22 6.06
C ILE A 123 -11.44 -1.20 6.24
N ILE A 124 -12.15 -0.85 5.16
CA ILE A 124 -13.29 0.07 5.20
C ILE A 124 -14.36 -0.44 6.18
N SER A 125 -14.72 -1.71 6.09
CA SER A 125 -15.74 -2.32 6.97
C SER A 125 -15.34 -2.20 8.45
N LEU A 126 -14.09 -2.48 8.77
CA LEU A 126 -13.57 -2.38 10.14
C LEU A 126 -13.51 -0.92 10.64
N CYS A 127 -13.14 0.02 9.78
CA CYS A 127 -13.19 1.44 10.10
C CYS A 127 -14.62 1.91 10.39
N ARG A 128 -15.62 1.49 9.59
CA ARG A 128 -17.03 1.81 9.82
C ARG A 128 -17.53 1.31 11.16
N ARG A 129 -17.03 0.17 11.60
CA ARG A 129 -17.42 -0.46 12.88
C ARG A 129 -16.68 0.14 14.07
N GLY A 130 -15.73 1.02 13.83
CA GLY A 130 -14.92 1.62 14.88
C GLY A 130 -13.90 0.67 15.49
N ASP A 131 -13.63 -0.46 14.84
CA ASP A 131 -12.65 -1.45 15.33
C ASP A 131 -11.22 -1.04 14.90
N ALA A 132 -10.63 -0.12 15.65
CA ALA A 132 -9.32 0.43 15.35
C ALA A 132 -8.21 -0.62 15.33
N ALA A 133 -8.26 -1.58 16.26
CA ALA A 133 -7.24 -2.62 16.38
C ALA A 133 -7.29 -3.57 15.17
N ALA A 134 -8.48 -4.07 14.82
CA ALA A 134 -8.64 -4.96 13.66
C ALA A 134 -8.39 -4.24 12.33
N ALA A 135 -8.79 -2.97 12.20
CA ALA A 135 -8.52 -2.16 11.02
C ALA A 135 -7.01 -1.93 10.82
N ALA A 136 -6.27 -1.67 11.89
CA ALA A 136 -4.81 -1.53 11.85
C ALA A 136 -4.12 -2.83 11.43
N GLU A 137 -4.54 -3.96 11.99
CA GLU A 137 -4.01 -5.28 11.64
C GLU A 137 -4.29 -5.62 10.17
N ALA A 138 -5.51 -5.36 9.68
CA ALA A 138 -5.86 -5.58 8.28
C ALA A 138 -5.04 -4.68 7.34
N THR A 139 -4.76 -3.44 7.73
CA THR A 139 -3.90 -2.52 6.99
C THR A 139 -2.46 -3.02 6.95
N GLN A 140 -1.92 -3.44 8.07
CA GLN A 140 -0.57 -4.02 8.14
C GLN A 140 -0.44 -5.22 7.22
N HIS A 141 -1.40 -6.15 7.27
CA HIS A 141 -1.43 -7.32 6.40
C HIS A 141 -1.47 -6.95 4.91
N ASN A 142 -2.26 -5.94 4.54
CA ASN A 142 -2.32 -5.45 3.16
C ASN A 142 -0.93 -5.01 2.65
N TRP A 143 -0.17 -4.28 3.45
CA TRP A 143 1.19 -3.86 3.11
C TRP A 143 2.19 -5.02 3.11
N GLU A 144 2.07 -5.96 4.03
CA GLU A 144 2.95 -7.14 4.11
C GLU A 144 2.81 -8.06 2.89
N THR A 145 1.66 -8.08 2.23
CA THR A 145 1.48 -8.89 1.00
C THR A 145 2.32 -8.43 -0.18
N LEU A 146 2.90 -7.23 -0.16
CA LEU A 146 3.88 -6.79 -1.16
C LEU A 146 5.12 -7.68 -1.21
N SER A 147 5.57 -8.24 -0.08
CA SER A 147 6.76 -9.09 -0.03
C SER A 147 6.61 -10.39 -0.79
N LEU A 148 5.38 -10.87 -0.97
CA LEU A 148 5.11 -12.11 -1.72
C LEU A 148 5.56 -12.03 -3.18
N LEU A 149 5.64 -10.82 -3.75
CA LEU A 149 6.15 -10.61 -5.11
C LEU A 149 7.66 -10.77 -5.20
N LEU A 150 8.39 -10.43 -4.15
CA LEU A 150 9.85 -10.61 -4.10
C LEU A 150 10.22 -12.09 -4.09
N ASP A 151 9.41 -12.91 -3.42
CA ASP A 151 9.61 -14.36 -3.38
C ASP A 151 9.26 -15.02 -4.71
N ALA A 152 8.24 -14.51 -5.42
CA ALA A 152 7.84 -15.02 -6.73
C ALA A 152 8.87 -14.69 -7.85
N GLU A 153 9.55 -13.56 -7.76
CA GLU A 153 10.61 -13.18 -8.72
C GLU A 153 11.94 -13.94 -8.49
N ALA A 154 12.07 -14.64 -7.37
CA ALA A 154 13.29 -15.42 -7.02
C ALA A 154 13.29 -16.83 -7.64
N LEU A 155 12.20 -17.25 -8.29
CA LEU A 155 12.05 -18.52 -9.00
C LEU A 155 12.21 -18.34 -10.51
#